data_d8992c201f2811c33a6aa7b3c02dc119
#
_entry.id   d8992c201f2811c33a6aa7b3c02dc119
#
_cell.length_a   1.000
_cell.length_b   1.000
_cell.length_c   1.000
_cell.angle_alpha   90.00
_cell.angle_beta   90.00
_cell.angle_gamma   90.00
#
_symmetry.space_group_name_H-M   'P 1'
#
loop_
_entity.id
_entity.type
_entity.pdbx_description
1 polymer ?
#
loop_
_entity_poly.entity_id
_entity_poly.type
_entity_poly.pdbx_seq_one_letter_code
_entity_poly.pdbx_strand_id
1 'polypeptide(L)'
;YYKYAEKLLKKGHLYVCEEDPELIRKKIRRGESPIGTKNSIKDNLSKWKNMLSGKYKAGKAVVRVKTDSRLKNPALRDWIAFRINTNAHPRVGKKYRVWPMMNFAVAVDDHKLKLTHIIRGKDHEDQTRRQQNIFKFMGWKTPEYIHLGRINFKGMNISASEIRKGVDSGKFSGYDDSKVETLASLRKRGFKPSAIIKYFYEIGPTKRDKTVEKEDVYKTLKALNRKII
;
A
#
# COMPACT_ATOMS: atom_id res chain seq x y z
N TYR A 1 4.23 13.16 -10.43
CA TYR A 1 5.08 11.95 -10.31
C TYR A 1 6.18 11.92 -11.37
N TYR A 2 5.89 12.23 -12.65
CA TYR A 2 6.87 12.16 -13.75
C TYR A 2 8.13 13.00 -13.51
N LYS A 3 7.95 14.25 -13.02
CA LYS A 3 9.08 15.12 -12.65
C LYS A 3 10.04 14.46 -11.65
N TYR A 4 9.50 13.73 -10.67
CA TYR A 4 10.31 13.02 -9.67
C TYR A 4 10.94 11.74 -10.24
N ALA A 5 10.23 11.04 -11.14
CA ALA A 5 10.80 9.91 -11.87
C ALA A 5 12.00 10.34 -12.70
N GLU A 6 11.89 11.42 -13.49
CA GLU A 6 12.98 11.95 -14.29
C GLU A 6 14.18 12.41 -13.44
N LYS A 7 13.91 13.04 -12.29
CA LYS A 7 14.98 13.43 -11.36
C LYS A 7 15.76 12.22 -10.85
N LEU A 8 15.07 11.13 -10.51
CA LEU A 8 15.70 9.90 -10.02
C LEU A 8 16.37 9.09 -11.15
N LEU A 9 15.84 9.13 -12.38
CA LEU A 9 16.52 8.57 -13.57
C LEU A 9 17.85 9.31 -13.84
N LYS A 10 17.84 10.65 -13.78
CA LYS A 10 19.05 11.47 -13.93
C LYS A 10 20.10 11.22 -12.84
N LYS A 11 19.65 10.86 -11.63
CA LYS A 11 20.52 10.47 -10.52
C LYS A 11 20.98 9.00 -10.57
N GLY A 12 20.49 8.20 -11.52
CA GLY A 12 20.82 6.77 -11.64
C GLY A 12 20.15 5.86 -10.60
N HIS A 13 19.15 6.36 -9.86
CA HIS A 13 18.42 5.58 -8.87
C HIS A 13 17.20 4.83 -9.44
N LEU A 14 16.79 5.16 -10.66
CA LEU A 14 15.79 4.42 -11.43
C LEU A 14 16.40 3.94 -12.75
N TYR A 15 15.84 2.87 -13.28
CA TYR A 15 16.15 2.37 -14.61
C TYR A 15 14.92 1.77 -15.30
N VAL A 16 14.94 1.73 -16.63
CA VAL A 16 13.90 1.08 -17.43
C VAL A 16 14.32 -0.37 -17.69
N CYS A 17 13.43 -1.28 -17.36
CA CYS A 17 13.60 -2.71 -17.52
C CYS A 17 12.64 -3.22 -18.60
N GLU A 18 13.19 -3.90 -19.62
CA GLU A 18 12.48 -4.48 -20.77
C GLU A 18 12.52 -6.01 -20.75
N GLU A 19 13.16 -6.59 -19.74
CA GLU A 19 13.31 -8.04 -19.61
C GLU A 19 11.98 -8.70 -19.24
N ASP A 20 11.86 -9.96 -19.63
CA ASP A 20 10.69 -10.79 -19.30
C ASP A 20 10.42 -10.84 -17.79
N PRO A 21 9.16 -10.67 -17.36
CA PRO A 21 8.81 -10.63 -15.93
C PRO A 21 9.19 -11.90 -15.15
N GLU A 22 9.11 -13.08 -15.77
CA GLU A 22 9.45 -14.34 -15.10
C GLU A 22 10.97 -14.49 -14.93
N LEU A 23 11.72 -14.11 -15.96
CA LEU A 23 13.19 -14.09 -15.90
C LEU A 23 13.65 -13.14 -14.77
N ILE A 24 13.05 -11.95 -14.68
CA ILE A 24 13.35 -10.98 -13.62
C ILE A 24 13.04 -11.54 -12.24
N ARG A 25 11.89 -12.20 -12.06
CA ARG A 25 11.55 -12.83 -10.77
C ARG A 25 12.59 -13.86 -10.35
N LYS A 26 13.07 -14.69 -11.29
CA LYS A 26 14.14 -15.67 -11.04
C LYS A 26 15.44 -14.99 -10.64
N LYS A 27 15.88 -13.96 -11.39
CA LYS A 27 17.09 -13.17 -11.08
C LYS A 27 17.01 -12.54 -9.70
N ILE A 28 15.94 -11.80 -9.41
CA ILE A 28 15.75 -11.14 -8.10
C ILE A 28 15.79 -12.14 -6.95
N ARG A 29 15.17 -13.32 -7.09
CA ARG A 29 15.24 -14.38 -6.05
C ARG A 29 16.65 -14.86 -5.81
N ARG A 30 17.46 -15.00 -6.86
CA ARG A 30 18.87 -15.43 -6.79
C ARG A 30 19.83 -14.33 -6.34
N GLY A 31 19.36 -13.09 -6.14
CA GLY A 31 20.22 -11.96 -5.82
C GLY A 31 21.00 -11.40 -7.03
N GLU A 32 20.54 -11.71 -8.23
CA GLU A 32 21.13 -11.23 -9.48
C GLU A 32 20.47 -9.92 -9.92
N SER A 33 21.29 -9.01 -10.46
CA SER A 33 20.78 -7.74 -10.98
C SER A 33 20.17 -7.91 -12.36
N PRO A 34 19.02 -7.29 -12.66
CA PRO A 34 18.50 -7.18 -14.02
C PRO A 34 19.48 -6.46 -14.95
N ILE A 35 19.46 -6.83 -16.24
CA ILE A 35 20.37 -6.22 -17.24
C ILE A 35 20.16 -4.72 -17.34
N GLY A 36 18.91 -4.26 -17.23
CA GLY A 36 18.56 -2.84 -17.26
C GLY A 36 19.29 -1.96 -16.23
N THR A 37 19.83 -2.55 -15.15
CA THR A 37 20.66 -1.82 -14.17
C THR A 37 21.98 -1.29 -14.74
N LYS A 38 22.42 -1.85 -15.89
CA LYS A 38 23.64 -1.45 -16.62
C LYS A 38 23.37 -0.35 -17.67
N ASN A 39 22.11 -0.01 -17.94
CA ASN A 39 21.78 1.06 -18.88
C ASN A 39 22.39 2.39 -18.43
N SER A 40 22.90 3.18 -19.39
CA SER A 40 23.33 4.53 -19.12
C SER A 40 22.16 5.43 -18.71
N ILE A 41 22.43 6.57 -18.09
CA ILE A 41 21.40 7.58 -17.77
C ILE A 41 20.69 8.04 -19.05
N LYS A 42 21.45 8.26 -20.14
CA LYS A 42 20.91 8.67 -21.45
C LYS A 42 19.94 7.64 -22.02
N ASP A 43 20.30 6.36 -21.96
CA ASP A 43 19.44 5.27 -22.42
C ASP A 43 18.15 5.17 -21.59
N ASN A 44 18.28 5.24 -20.28
CA ASN A 44 17.13 5.21 -19.37
C ASN A 44 16.16 6.39 -19.63
N LEU A 45 16.66 7.59 -19.85
CA LEU A 45 15.84 8.76 -20.19
C LEU A 45 15.17 8.61 -21.57
N SER A 46 15.89 8.06 -22.57
CA SER A 46 15.33 7.76 -23.89
C SER A 46 14.21 6.73 -23.79
N LYS A 47 14.45 5.62 -23.08
CA LYS A 47 13.44 4.56 -22.85
C LYS A 47 12.24 5.10 -22.06
N TRP A 48 12.46 5.96 -21.07
CA TRP A 48 11.38 6.62 -20.34
C TRP A 48 10.49 7.46 -21.27
N LYS A 49 11.07 8.28 -22.15
CA LYS A 49 10.34 9.03 -23.18
C LYS A 49 9.54 8.09 -24.10
N ASN A 50 10.13 6.96 -24.50
CA ASN A 50 9.45 5.95 -25.31
C ASN A 50 8.27 5.30 -24.57
N MET A 51 8.35 5.08 -23.25
CA MET A 51 7.19 4.65 -22.45
C MET A 51 6.06 5.69 -22.48
N LEU A 52 6.40 6.96 -22.30
CA LEU A 52 5.43 8.06 -22.28
C LEU A 52 4.76 8.27 -23.65
N SER A 53 5.54 8.22 -24.73
CA SER A 53 5.06 8.44 -26.10
C SER A 53 4.26 7.28 -26.71
N GLY A 54 4.24 6.11 -26.04
CA GLY A 54 3.49 4.98 -26.54
C GLY A 54 4.25 3.96 -27.37
N LYS A 55 5.55 4.12 -27.56
CA LYS A 55 6.36 3.16 -28.31
C LYS A 55 6.40 1.76 -27.68
N TYR A 56 6.19 1.66 -26.35
CA TYR A 56 6.05 0.37 -25.67
C TYR A 56 4.59 -0.01 -25.44
N LYS A 57 4.24 -1.26 -25.72
CA LYS A 57 2.96 -1.86 -25.32
C LYS A 57 2.96 -2.15 -23.81
N ALA A 58 1.76 -2.27 -23.21
CA ALA A 58 1.62 -2.71 -21.83
C ALA A 58 2.36 -4.04 -21.59
N GLY A 59 3.05 -4.14 -20.45
CA GLY A 59 3.84 -5.33 -20.09
C GLY A 59 5.25 -5.41 -20.71
N LYS A 60 5.60 -4.56 -21.69
CA LYS A 60 6.90 -4.64 -22.38
C LYS A 60 8.01 -3.80 -21.73
N ALA A 61 7.66 -2.83 -20.91
CA ALA A 61 8.63 -2.04 -20.16
C ALA A 61 8.05 -1.59 -18.82
N VAL A 62 8.90 -1.54 -17.80
CA VAL A 62 8.59 -0.98 -16.48
C VAL A 62 9.77 -0.14 -15.99
N VAL A 63 9.50 0.82 -15.10
CA VAL A 63 10.58 1.52 -14.38
C VAL A 63 10.77 0.83 -13.05
N ARG A 64 12.01 0.53 -12.69
CA ARG A 64 12.40 -0.07 -11.41
C ARG A 64 13.27 0.87 -10.60
N VAL A 65 13.17 0.75 -9.30
CA VAL A 65 14.09 1.40 -8.36
C VAL A 65 15.34 0.53 -8.26
N LYS A 66 16.51 1.13 -8.48
CA LYS A 66 17.79 0.45 -8.37
C LYS A 66 18.16 0.30 -6.89
N THR A 67 18.28 -0.94 -6.44
CA THR A 67 18.67 -1.29 -5.07
C THR A 67 19.79 -2.34 -5.08
N ASP A 68 20.31 -2.71 -3.92
CA ASP A 68 21.27 -3.82 -3.86
C ASP A 68 20.51 -5.15 -4.10
N SER A 69 20.94 -5.88 -5.13
CA SER A 69 20.37 -7.19 -5.49
C SER A 69 20.63 -8.27 -4.41
N ARG A 70 21.59 -8.03 -3.50
CA ARG A 70 21.98 -8.97 -2.43
C ARG A 70 21.26 -8.72 -1.10
N LEU A 71 20.34 -7.72 -1.03
CA LEU A 71 19.53 -7.52 0.17
C LEU A 71 18.90 -8.84 0.63
N LYS A 72 18.96 -9.15 1.94
CA LYS A 72 18.40 -10.39 2.50
C LYS A 72 16.92 -10.56 2.16
N ASN A 73 16.14 -9.47 2.21
CA ASN A 73 14.72 -9.48 1.86
C ASN A 73 14.53 -9.24 0.36
N PRO A 74 14.14 -10.27 -0.44
CA PRO A 74 13.92 -10.11 -1.89
C PRO A 74 12.84 -9.07 -2.25
N ALA A 75 11.88 -8.83 -1.35
CA ALA A 75 10.81 -7.85 -1.57
C ALA A 75 11.35 -6.41 -1.72
N LEU A 76 12.56 -6.14 -1.24
CA LEU A 76 13.19 -4.82 -1.32
C LEU A 76 14.09 -4.66 -2.54
N ARG A 77 14.33 -5.74 -3.29
CA ARG A 77 15.23 -5.74 -4.44
C ARG A 77 14.54 -5.21 -5.68
N ASP A 78 15.10 -4.20 -6.31
CA ASP A 78 14.70 -3.68 -7.64
C ASP A 78 13.19 -3.68 -7.92
N TRP A 79 12.40 -3.13 -6.99
CA TRP A 79 10.95 -3.11 -7.08
C TRP A 79 10.43 -2.13 -8.15
N ILE A 80 9.25 -2.39 -8.69
CA ILE A 80 8.64 -1.61 -9.77
C ILE A 80 8.13 -0.27 -9.25
N ALA A 81 8.62 0.84 -9.85
CA ALA A 81 8.17 2.20 -9.56
C ALA A 81 7.06 2.68 -10.51
N PHE A 82 7.13 2.32 -11.81
CA PHE A 82 6.11 2.66 -12.81
C PHE A 82 5.85 1.50 -13.75
N ARG A 83 4.60 1.42 -14.23
CA ARG A 83 4.18 0.49 -15.26
C ARG A 83 3.30 1.17 -16.30
N ILE A 84 3.23 0.58 -17.51
CA ILE A 84 2.27 0.97 -18.53
C ILE A 84 0.92 0.32 -18.23
N ASN A 85 -0.13 1.13 -18.14
CA ASN A 85 -1.52 0.69 -18.04
C ASN A 85 -2.37 1.56 -18.95
N THR A 86 -3.03 0.95 -19.91
CA THR A 86 -3.84 1.62 -20.96
C THR A 86 -5.33 1.64 -20.64
N ASN A 87 -5.75 1.07 -19.51
CA ASN A 87 -7.13 1.15 -19.05
C ASN A 87 -7.50 2.61 -18.74
N ALA A 88 -8.73 2.99 -19.06
CA ALA A 88 -9.24 4.32 -18.73
C ALA A 88 -9.31 4.50 -17.20
N HIS A 89 -8.74 5.59 -16.70
CA HIS A 89 -8.83 5.95 -15.30
C HIS A 89 -10.14 6.71 -15.03
N PRO A 90 -10.88 6.44 -13.94
CA PRO A 90 -12.19 7.06 -13.69
C PRO A 90 -12.22 8.59 -13.74
N ARG A 91 -11.15 9.28 -13.33
CA ARG A 91 -11.10 10.75 -13.29
C ARG A 91 -10.42 11.40 -14.51
N VAL A 92 -9.44 10.74 -15.12
CA VAL A 92 -8.61 11.36 -16.17
C VAL A 92 -8.63 10.58 -17.48
N GLY A 93 -9.47 9.56 -17.59
CA GLY A 93 -9.64 8.77 -18.79
C GLY A 93 -8.31 8.15 -19.28
N LYS A 94 -8.01 8.31 -20.56
CA LYS A 94 -6.79 7.80 -21.20
C LYS A 94 -5.66 8.84 -21.31
N LYS A 95 -5.75 9.98 -20.57
CA LYS A 95 -4.76 11.07 -20.63
C LYS A 95 -3.33 10.60 -20.29
N TYR A 96 -3.18 9.65 -19.40
CA TYR A 96 -1.90 9.10 -18.97
C TYR A 96 -1.86 7.60 -19.22
N ARG A 97 -0.69 7.09 -19.58
CA ARG A 97 -0.47 5.67 -19.85
C ARG A 97 0.60 5.03 -18.97
N VAL A 98 1.50 5.81 -18.38
CA VAL A 98 2.53 5.34 -17.45
C VAL A 98 2.12 5.74 -16.04
N TRP A 99 1.91 4.76 -15.19
CA TRP A 99 1.34 4.98 -13.87
C TRP A 99 2.36 4.63 -12.78
N PRO A 100 2.51 5.49 -11.75
CA PRO A 100 3.31 5.15 -10.60
C PRO A 100 2.68 3.98 -9.84
N MET A 101 3.53 3.10 -9.31
CA MET A 101 3.11 2.09 -8.37
C MET A 101 2.98 2.70 -6.97
N MET A 102 2.17 2.06 -6.12
CA MET A 102 1.80 2.56 -4.80
C MET A 102 2.98 3.10 -4.00
N ASN A 103 4.08 2.36 -3.90
CA ASN A 103 5.21 2.78 -3.07
C ASN A 103 5.89 4.05 -3.56
N PHE A 104 5.94 4.26 -4.88
CA PHE A 104 6.48 5.50 -5.44
C PHE A 104 5.50 6.66 -5.25
N ALA A 105 4.21 6.43 -5.54
CA ALA A 105 3.18 7.46 -5.41
C ALA A 105 3.06 7.94 -3.97
N VAL A 106 2.92 7.02 -3.02
CA VAL A 106 2.78 7.34 -1.59
C VAL A 106 4.00 8.11 -1.07
N ALA A 107 5.23 7.70 -1.40
CA ALA A 107 6.42 8.43 -0.95
C ALA A 107 6.44 9.89 -1.44
N VAL A 108 6.00 10.13 -2.69
CA VAL A 108 5.89 11.49 -3.24
C VAL A 108 4.77 12.28 -2.56
N ASP A 109 3.61 11.65 -2.33
CA ASP A 109 2.46 12.30 -1.71
C ASP A 109 2.72 12.63 -0.24
N ASP A 110 3.30 11.71 0.53
CA ASP A 110 3.69 11.92 1.92
C ASP A 110 4.66 13.11 2.05
N HIS A 111 5.65 13.20 1.16
CA HIS A 111 6.56 14.35 1.10
C HIS A 111 5.83 15.65 0.74
N LYS A 112 4.97 15.64 -0.28
CA LYS A 112 4.23 16.82 -0.75
C LYS A 112 3.25 17.33 0.30
N LEU A 113 2.61 16.43 1.01
CA LEU A 113 1.69 16.73 2.12
C LEU A 113 2.42 17.06 3.42
N LYS A 114 3.75 16.98 3.45
CA LYS A 114 4.60 17.26 4.62
C LYS A 114 4.20 16.41 5.83
N LEU A 115 3.85 15.14 5.60
CA LEU A 115 3.50 14.24 6.69
C LEU A 115 4.71 14.02 7.60
N THR A 116 4.48 14.14 8.90
CA THR A 116 5.51 13.94 9.93
C THR A 116 5.47 12.55 10.53
N HIS A 117 4.27 11.95 10.62
CA HIS A 117 4.02 10.63 11.17
C HIS A 117 3.10 9.82 10.25
N ILE A 118 3.41 8.55 10.06
CA ILE A 118 2.63 7.63 9.22
C ILE A 118 2.32 6.38 10.06
N ILE A 119 1.02 6.19 10.34
CA ILE A 119 0.52 5.05 11.11
C ILE A 119 -0.10 4.06 10.15
N ARG A 120 0.33 2.78 10.19
CA ARG A 120 -0.17 1.72 9.30
C ARG A 120 -0.03 0.33 9.92
N GLY A 121 -0.67 -0.67 9.34
CA GLY A 121 -0.50 -2.07 9.74
C GLY A 121 0.95 -2.56 9.54
N LYS A 122 1.41 -3.47 10.37
CA LYS A 122 2.77 -4.04 10.30
C LYS A 122 3.04 -4.83 9.02
N ASP A 123 2.02 -5.30 8.34
CA ASP A 123 2.09 -5.92 7.01
C ASP A 123 2.64 -4.97 5.94
N HIS A 124 2.71 -3.66 6.22
CA HIS A 124 3.29 -2.64 5.37
C HIS A 124 4.76 -2.29 5.69
N GLU A 125 5.48 -3.09 6.49
CA GLU A 125 6.89 -2.80 6.81
C GLU A 125 7.80 -2.79 5.57
N ASP A 126 7.63 -3.74 4.66
CA ASP A 126 8.41 -3.78 3.42
C ASP A 126 8.09 -2.58 2.53
N GLN A 127 6.83 -2.14 2.50
CA GLN A 127 6.43 -0.94 1.78
C GLN A 127 7.06 0.31 2.39
N THR A 128 7.14 0.40 3.71
CA THR A 128 7.85 1.48 4.41
C THR A 128 9.32 1.55 3.97
N ARG A 129 10.04 0.43 3.98
CA ARG A 129 11.44 0.37 3.55
C ARG A 129 11.63 0.78 2.09
N ARG A 130 10.71 0.37 1.20
CA ARG A 130 10.70 0.80 -0.20
C ARG A 130 10.51 2.31 -0.34
N GLN A 131 9.58 2.88 0.41
CA GLN A 131 9.30 4.32 0.41
C GLN A 131 10.47 5.12 0.98
N GLN A 132 11.09 4.66 2.06
CA GLN A 132 12.29 5.25 2.64
C GLN A 132 13.46 5.34 1.64
N ASN A 133 13.59 4.38 0.70
CA ASN A 133 14.57 4.49 -0.38
C ASN A 133 14.31 5.72 -1.24
N ILE A 134 13.04 6.05 -1.57
CA ILE A 134 12.72 7.25 -2.34
C ILE A 134 13.07 8.52 -1.57
N PHE A 135 12.72 8.58 -0.27
CA PHE A 135 13.10 9.71 0.59
C PHE A 135 14.62 9.91 0.59
N LYS A 136 15.38 8.83 0.81
CA LYS A 136 16.85 8.85 0.81
C LYS A 136 17.42 9.35 -0.54
N PHE A 137 16.96 8.81 -1.66
CA PHE A 137 17.46 9.15 -2.99
C PHE A 137 17.13 10.60 -3.39
N MET A 138 16.00 11.10 -2.89
CA MET A 138 15.59 12.49 -3.12
C MET A 138 16.23 13.49 -2.15
N GLY A 139 16.84 13.03 -1.05
CA GLY A 139 17.33 13.87 0.03
C GLY A 139 16.20 14.51 0.85
N TRP A 140 15.05 13.84 0.97
CA TRP A 140 13.92 14.32 1.74
C TRP A 140 14.00 13.86 3.20
N LYS A 141 13.46 14.67 4.11
CA LYS A 141 13.27 14.26 5.51
C LYS A 141 12.25 13.12 5.56
N THR A 142 12.65 11.98 6.10
CA THR A 142 11.80 10.80 6.26
C THR A 142 10.83 11.02 7.41
N PRO A 143 9.51 10.76 7.24
CA PRO A 143 8.56 10.77 8.34
C PRO A 143 8.81 9.63 9.34
N GLU A 144 8.27 9.75 10.54
CA GLU A 144 8.23 8.66 11.51
C GLU A 144 7.16 7.64 11.11
N TYR A 145 7.50 6.34 11.20
CA TYR A 145 6.59 5.26 10.84
C TYR A 145 6.22 4.43 12.07
N ILE A 146 4.93 4.38 12.36
CA ILE A 146 4.37 3.58 13.45
C ILE A 146 3.61 2.40 12.84
N HIS A 147 4.06 1.18 13.15
CA HIS A 147 3.44 -0.04 12.64
C HIS A 147 2.58 -0.68 13.73
N LEU A 148 1.30 -0.93 13.41
CA LEU A 148 0.34 -1.54 14.31
C LEU A 148 0.17 -3.01 14.01
N GLY A 149 0.12 -3.82 15.06
CA GLY A 149 -0.26 -5.23 14.99
C GLY A 149 -1.73 -5.40 14.58
N ARG A 150 -2.05 -6.57 14.09
CA ARG A 150 -3.42 -6.93 13.74
C ARG A 150 -4.21 -7.26 15.01
N ILE A 151 -5.45 -6.81 15.06
CA ILE A 151 -6.43 -7.24 16.08
C ILE A 151 -7.33 -8.28 15.41
N ASN A 152 -7.26 -9.53 15.89
CA ASN A 152 -8.09 -10.62 15.44
C ASN A 152 -9.29 -10.73 16.38
N PHE A 153 -10.49 -10.58 15.84
CA PHE A 153 -11.75 -10.68 16.56
C PHE A 153 -12.29 -12.09 16.38
N LYS A 154 -12.11 -12.96 17.39
CA LYS A 154 -12.59 -14.33 17.35
C LYS A 154 -14.10 -14.36 17.60
N GLY A 155 -14.82 -15.20 16.85
CA GLY A 155 -16.28 -15.26 16.91
C GLY A 155 -17.04 -14.11 16.24
N MET A 156 -16.32 -13.16 15.58
CA MET A 156 -16.92 -12.05 14.84
C MET A 156 -16.72 -12.21 13.34
N ASN A 157 -17.78 -12.04 12.56
CA ASN A 157 -17.67 -11.95 11.10
C ASN A 157 -17.46 -10.51 10.68
N ILE A 158 -16.19 -10.16 10.42
CA ILE A 158 -15.76 -8.82 9.97
C ILE A 158 -15.20 -8.82 8.54
N SER A 159 -15.26 -9.97 7.85
CA SER A 159 -14.79 -10.09 6.48
C SER A 159 -15.69 -9.34 5.51
N ALA A 160 -15.23 -8.23 4.95
CA ALA A 160 -16.01 -7.43 4.00
C ALA A 160 -16.48 -8.23 2.78
N SER A 161 -15.68 -9.19 2.29
CA SER A 161 -16.05 -10.05 1.15
C SER A 161 -17.13 -11.07 1.53
N GLU A 162 -17.08 -11.65 2.72
CA GLU A 162 -18.11 -12.59 3.20
C GLU A 162 -19.43 -11.87 3.50
N ILE A 163 -19.35 -10.70 4.14
CA ILE A 163 -20.53 -9.87 4.38
C ILE A 163 -21.19 -9.49 3.06
N ARG A 164 -20.41 -9.05 2.06
CA ARG A 164 -20.93 -8.73 0.71
C ARG A 164 -21.64 -9.93 0.09
N LYS A 165 -21.00 -11.09 0.06
CA LYS A 165 -21.62 -12.33 -0.44
C LYS A 165 -22.92 -12.66 0.29
N GLY A 166 -22.95 -12.47 1.61
CA GLY A 166 -24.16 -12.69 2.41
C GLY A 166 -25.29 -11.71 2.10
N VAL A 167 -24.97 -10.45 1.81
CA VAL A 167 -25.97 -9.46 1.36
C VAL A 167 -26.46 -9.79 -0.05
N ASP A 168 -25.54 -10.09 -0.97
CA ASP A 168 -25.87 -10.41 -2.37
C ASP A 168 -26.74 -11.71 -2.47
N SER A 169 -26.54 -12.66 -1.56
CA SER A 169 -27.35 -13.90 -1.50
C SER A 169 -28.63 -13.81 -0.66
N GLY A 170 -28.94 -12.64 -0.07
CA GLY A 170 -30.11 -12.46 0.79
C GLY A 170 -29.98 -13.07 2.20
N LYS A 171 -28.81 -13.60 2.58
CA LYS A 171 -28.53 -14.12 3.94
C LYS A 171 -28.57 -13.01 4.99
N PHE A 172 -28.16 -11.80 4.62
CA PHE A 172 -28.22 -10.59 5.43
C PHE A 172 -29.09 -9.54 4.73
N SER A 173 -29.88 -8.78 5.48
CA SER A 173 -30.77 -7.74 4.97
C SER A 173 -30.00 -6.51 4.42
N GLY A 174 -28.73 -6.36 4.80
CA GLY A 174 -27.87 -5.26 4.42
C GLY A 174 -26.62 -5.20 5.29
N TYR A 175 -25.81 -4.18 5.07
CA TYR A 175 -24.60 -3.94 5.88
C TYR A 175 -24.90 -3.48 7.32
N ASP A 176 -26.13 -3.11 7.61
CA ASP A 176 -26.64 -2.75 8.94
C ASP A 176 -27.41 -3.88 9.64
N ASP A 177 -27.44 -5.08 9.04
CA ASP A 177 -28.03 -6.28 9.67
C ASP A 177 -27.36 -6.55 11.02
N SER A 178 -28.14 -6.87 12.05
CA SER A 178 -27.64 -7.15 13.40
C SER A 178 -26.73 -8.38 13.49
N LYS A 179 -26.79 -9.26 12.48
CA LYS A 179 -25.98 -10.48 12.38
C LYS A 179 -24.56 -10.24 11.85
N VAL A 180 -24.27 -9.03 11.36
CA VAL A 180 -22.91 -8.68 10.87
C VAL A 180 -22.25 -7.65 11.79
N GLU A 181 -20.92 -7.63 11.77
CA GLU A 181 -20.12 -6.80 12.67
C GLU A 181 -19.55 -5.57 11.93
N THR A 182 -20.45 -4.82 11.26
CA THR A 182 -20.07 -3.56 10.59
C THR A 182 -20.31 -2.37 11.51
N LEU A 183 -19.71 -1.22 11.20
CA LEU A 183 -19.98 0.03 11.91
C LEU A 183 -21.46 0.47 11.76
N ALA A 184 -22.08 0.18 10.62
CA ALA A 184 -23.50 0.46 10.40
C ALA A 184 -24.39 -0.39 11.33
N SER A 185 -24.08 -1.67 11.47
CA SER A 185 -24.77 -2.56 12.41
C SER A 185 -24.56 -2.12 13.86
N LEU A 186 -23.33 -1.79 14.25
CA LEU A 186 -23.05 -1.31 15.61
C LEU A 186 -23.82 -0.01 15.91
N ARG A 187 -23.90 0.92 14.96
CA ARG A 187 -24.70 2.15 15.09
C ARG A 187 -26.19 1.83 15.30
N LYS A 188 -26.75 0.96 14.47
CA LYS A 188 -28.16 0.51 14.58
C LYS A 188 -28.47 -0.16 15.93
N ARG A 189 -27.47 -0.86 16.49
CA ARG A 189 -27.53 -1.49 17.81
C ARG A 189 -27.28 -0.52 18.97
N GLY A 190 -27.16 0.80 18.71
CA GLY A 190 -27.05 1.85 19.72
C GLY A 190 -25.64 2.10 20.25
N PHE A 191 -24.59 1.56 19.61
CA PHE A 191 -23.21 1.88 19.99
C PHE A 191 -22.81 3.27 19.48
N LYS A 192 -22.33 4.12 20.37
CA LYS A 192 -21.83 5.47 20.06
C LYS A 192 -20.43 5.39 19.42
N PRO A 193 -20.15 6.20 18.38
CA PRO A 193 -18.81 6.22 17.76
C PRO A 193 -17.67 6.46 18.76
N SER A 194 -17.90 7.35 19.75
CA SER A 194 -16.95 7.66 20.81
C SER A 194 -16.60 6.45 21.70
N ALA A 195 -17.53 5.52 21.93
CA ALA A 195 -17.24 4.29 22.65
C ALA A 195 -16.30 3.37 21.87
N ILE A 196 -16.52 3.28 20.53
CA ILE A 196 -15.65 2.51 19.64
C ILE A 196 -14.24 3.12 19.57
N ILE A 197 -14.15 4.45 19.41
CA ILE A 197 -12.88 5.17 19.39
C ILE A 197 -12.11 4.94 20.70
N LYS A 198 -12.79 5.08 21.85
CA LYS A 198 -12.20 4.86 23.17
C LYS A 198 -11.70 3.44 23.36
N TYR A 199 -12.44 2.44 22.89
CA TYR A 199 -12.03 1.05 22.91
C TYR A 199 -10.68 0.83 22.22
N PHE A 200 -10.53 1.34 20.98
CA PHE A 200 -9.27 1.22 20.24
C PHE A 200 -8.14 2.08 20.85
N TYR A 201 -8.48 3.23 21.43
CA TYR A 201 -7.51 4.07 22.13
C TYR A 201 -6.92 3.35 23.36
N GLU A 202 -7.75 2.63 24.13
CA GLU A 202 -7.32 1.84 25.28
C GLU A 202 -6.44 0.64 24.88
N ILE A 203 -6.63 0.06 23.70
CA ILE A 203 -5.74 -0.96 23.14
C ILE A 203 -4.34 -0.39 22.90
N GLY A 204 -4.26 0.86 22.47
CA GLY A 204 -3.03 1.61 22.20
C GLY A 204 -2.26 1.16 20.96
N PRO A 205 -1.24 1.92 20.55
CA PRO A 205 -0.39 1.60 19.40
C PRO A 205 0.62 0.50 19.76
N THR A 206 0.33 -0.73 19.40
CA THR A 206 1.23 -1.87 19.59
C THR A 206 1.52 -2.59 18.28
N LYS A 207 2.75 -3.00 18.07
CA LYS A 207 3.17 -3.84 16.93
C LYS A 207 2.79 -5.32 17.09
N ARG A 208 2.45 -5.73 18.32
CA ARG A 208 2.05 -7.12 18.61
C ARG A 208 0.63 -7.38 18.13
N ASP A 209 0.41 -8.53 17.50
CA ASP A 209 -0.93 -8.99 17.20
C ASP A 209 -1.68 -9.31 18.49
N LYS A 210 -2.97 -9.00 18.51
CA LYS A 210 -3.87 -9.34 19.61
C LYS A 210 -5.02 -10.17 19.09
N THR A 211 -5.47 -11.14 19.85
CA THR A 211 -6.73 -11.85 19.63
C THR A 211 -7.67 -11.51 20.76
N VAL A 212 -8.89 -11.12 20.45
CA VAL A 212 -9.92 -10.75 21.41
C VAL A 212 -11.19 -11.55 21.11
N GLU A 213 -11.83 -12.05 22.15
CA GLU A 213 -13.10 -12.79 22.02
C GLU A 213 -14.26 -11.81 21.83
N LYS A 214 -15.27 -12.22 21.07
CA LYS A 214 -16.46 -11.41 20.79
C LYS A 214 -17.14 -10.90 22.04
N GLU A 215 -17.30 -11.75 23.04
CA GLU A 215 -17.94 -11.47 24.31
C GLU A 215 -17.25 -10.34 25.06
N ASP A 216 -15.91 -10.38 25.13
CA ASP A 216 -15.09 -9.37 25.79
C ASP A 216 -15.17 -8.01 25.07
N VAL A 217 -15.15 -8.02 23.72
CA VAL A 217 -15.35 -6.82 22.92
C VAL A 217 -16.67 -6.14 23.28
N TYR A 218 -17.77 -6.91 23.24
CA TYR A 218 -19.10 -6.33 23.53
C TYR A 218 -19.26 -5.93 24.99
N LYS A 219 -18.73 -6.69 25.94
CA LYS A 219 -18.70 -6.32 27.36
C LYS A 219 -18.05 -4.95 27.55
N THR A 220 -16.86 -4.78 26.97
CA THR A 220 -16.13 -3.52 27.07
C THR A 220 -16.82 -2.38 26.34
N LEU A 221 -17.28 -2.60 25.11
CA LEU A 221 -18.01 -1.57 24.36
C LEU A 221 -19.29 -1.12 25.07
N LYS A 222 -20.07 -2.04 25.66
CA LYS A 222 -21.26 -1.71 26.45
C LYS A 222 -20.91 -0.86 27.68
N ALA A 223 -19.84 -1.21 28.38
CA ALA A 223 -19.38 -0.45 29.54
C ALA A 223 -18.94 0.97 29.16
N LEU A 224 -18.18 1.13 28.06
CA LEU A 224 -17.77 2.42 27.53
C LEU A 224 -18.98 3.23 27.04
N ASN A 225 -19.93 2.58 26.35
CA ASN A 225 -21.12 3.24 25.82
C ASN A 225 -22.01 3.84 26.90
N ARG A 226 -22.10 3.19 28.08
CA ARG A 226 -22.85 3.71 29.26
C ARG A 226 -22.18 4.93 29.89
N LYS A 227 -20.86 5.04 29.84
CA LYS A 227 -20.10 6.16 30.41
C LYS A 227 -20.12 7.42 29.55
N ILE A 228 -20.64 7.33 28.34
CA ILE A 228 -20.75 8.45 27.40
C ILE A 228 -22.19 8.96 27.46
N ILE A 229 -22.40 9.99 28.24
CA ILE A 229 -23.67 10.72 28.36
C ILE A 229 -23.82 11.68 27.17
#